data_9f04aa42228cadb4b959ffc09a5ad74f
#
_entry.id   9f04aa42228cadb4b959ffc09a5ad74f
#
_cell.length_a   1.000
_cell.length_b   1.000
_cell.length_c   1.000
_cell.angle_alpha   90.00
_cell.angle_beta   90.00
_cell.angle_gamma   90.00
#
_symmetry.space_group_name_H-M   'P 1'
#
loop_
_entity.id
_entity.type
_entity.pdbx_description
1 polymer ?
#
loop_
_entity_poly.entity_id
_entity_poly.type
_entity_poly.pdbx_seq_one_letter_code
_entity_poly.pdbx_strand_id
1 'polypeptide(L)'
;MTIAHNLGFPAIGALRELKRATENYWSGKASQADLLKTGAELRARHWRLQQDAGLDLVPCNDFSFYDRVLDACALVGAVPARYGQPAKSDQVDLDTYFAMARGSQGKGRDVVAMEMTKWFDTNYHYIVPELEPGQTFGSPPRSRWTSCARRRRWASPRNRCSSAP
;
A
#
# COMPACT_ATOMS: atom_id res chain seq x y z
N MET A 1 -9.55 -26.34 -18.75
CA MET A 1 -8.39 -25.46 -19.04
C MET A 1 -7.85 -24.96 -17.70
N THR A 2 -6.58 -25.18 -17.40
CA THR A 2 -5.97 -24.76 -16.14
C THR A 2 -5.54 -23.29 -16.28
N ILE A 3 -5.85 -22.46 -15.27
CA ILE A 3 -5.47 -21.05 -15.22
C ILE A 3 -4.33 -20.91 -14.19
N ALA A 4 -3.19 -20.39 -14.63
CA ALA A 4 -2.04 -20.15 -13.77
C ALA A 4 -2.14 -18.76 -13.10
N HIS A 5 -2.05 -18.72 -11.78
CA HIS A 5 -2.03 -17.46 -11.01
C HIS A 5 -1.26 -17.62 -9.70
N ASN A 6 -0.96 -16.51 -9.03
CA ASN A 6 -0.39 -16.49 -7.69
C ASN A 6 -1.16 -15.48 -6.78
N LEU A 7 -0.84 -15.49 -5.49
CA LEU A 7 -1.51 -14.63 -4.50
C LEU A 7 -0.89 -13.23 -4.40
N GLY A 8 0.33 -13.04 -4.88
CA GLY A 8 1.03 -11.76 -4.83
C GLY A 8 2.51 -11.88 -5.15
N PHE A 9 3.17 -10.74 -5.29
CA PHE A 9 4.59 -10.62 -5.59
C PHE A 9 5.28 -9.71 -4.56
N PRO A 10 6.53 -10.03 -4.11
CA PRO A 10 7.23 -9.21 -3.13
C PRO A 10 7.41 -7.76 -3.58
N ALA A 11 6.89 -6.80 -2.78
CA ALA A 11 6.91 -5.37 -3.12
C ALA A 11 8.31 -4.74 -3.04
N ILE A 12 9.24 -5.35 -2.27
CA ILE A 12 10.52 -4.75 -1.89
C ILE A 12 11.45 -4.41 -3.06
N GLY A 13 11.33 -5.16 -4.17
CA GLY A 13 12.24 -5.09 -5.32
C GLY A 13 13.50 -5.92 -5.13
N ALA A 14 14.13 -6.37 -6.24
CA ALA A 14 15.28 -7.27 -6.23
C ALA A 14 16.51 -6.67 -5.51
N LEU A 15 16.68 -5.36 -5.57
CA LEU A 15 17.75 -4.61 -4.91
C LEU A 15 17.26 -3.80 -3.71
N ARG A 16 16.10 -4.15 -3.13
CA ARG A 16 15.47 -3.46 -1.99
C ARG A 16 15.16 -1.98 -2.30
N GLU A 17 14.78 -1.67 -3.54
CA GLU A 17 14.53 -0.32 -4.02
C GLU A 17 13.42 0.38 -3.22
N LEU A 18 12.34 -0.35 -2.89
CA LEU A 18 11.26 0.20 -2.08
C LEU A 18 11.76 0.66 -0.71
N LYS A 19 12.57 -0.16 -0.04
CA LYS A 19 13.14 0.18 1.27
C LYS A 19 13.94 1.48 1.19
N ARG A 20 14.85 1.59 0.21
CA ARG A 20 15.67 2.80 0.03
C ARG A 20 14.82 4.02 -0.27
N ALA A 21 13.79 3.88 -1.11
CA ALA A 21 12.89 4.97 -1.47
C ALA A 21 12.09 5.46 -0.25
N THR A 22 11.57 4.55 0.58
CA THR A 22 10.85 4.92 1.80
C THR A 22 11.76 5.56 2.85
N GLU A 23 12.97 5.04 3.06
CA GLU A 23 13.95 5.63 3.98
C GLU A 23 14.39 7.04 3.54
N ASN A 24 14.60 7.25 2.24
CA ASN A 24 14.90 8.57 1.68
C ASN A 24 13.74 9.55 1.85
N TYR A 25 12.51 9.10 1.65
CA TYR A 25 11.31 9.92 1.89
C TYR A 25 11.20 10.32 3.36
N TRP A 26 11.35 9.37 4.30
CA TRP A 26 11.26 9.65 5.73
C TRP A 26 12.36 10.60 6.22
N SER A 27 13.56 10.51 5.65
CA SER A 27 14.67 11.42 5.97
C SER A 27 14.59 12.78 5.23
N GLY A 28 13.56 13.02 4.42
CA GLY A 28 13.41 14.25 3.64
C GLY A 28 14.35 14.38 2.44
N LYS A 29 15.09 13.31 2.07
CA LYS A 29 16.01 13.30 0.93
C LYS A 29 15.31 13.08 -0.41
N ALA A 30 14.09 12.55 -0.40
CA ALA A 30 13.28 12.32 -1.57
C ALA A 30 11.88 12.91 -1.38
N SER A 31 11.26 13.34 -2.47
CA SER A 31 9.89 13.84 -2.45
C SER A 31 8.87 12.68 -2.44
N GLN A 32 7.61 13.01 -2.10
CA GLN A 32 6.49 12.09 -2.24
C GLN A 32 6.35 11.59 -3.69
N ALA A 33 6.60 12.47 -4.67
CA ALA A 33 6.53 12.12 -6.08
C ALA A 33 7.57 11.05 -6.46
N ASP A 34 8.79 11.15 -5.93
CA ASP A 34 9.86 10.17 -6.16
C ASP A 34 9.51 8.81 -5.58
N LEU A 35 8.96 8.78 -4.35
CA LEU A 35 8.50 7.55 -3.73
C LEU A 35 7.38 6.89 -4.55
N LEU A 36 6.38 7.67 -4.96
CA LEU A 36 5.27 7.18 -5.79
C LEU A 36 5.75 6.68 -7.15
N LYS A 37 6.72 7.34 -7.76
CA LYS A 37 7.36 6.93 -9.01
C LYS A 37 8.05 5.58 -8.85
N THR A 38 8.89 5.43 -7.83
CA THR A 38 9.57 4.16 -7.52
C THR A 38 8.57 3.02 -7.31
N GLY A 39 7.50 3.26 -6.55
CA GLY A 39 6.45 2.27 -6.37
C GLY A 39 5.71 1.91 -7.66
N ALA A 40 5.52 2.85 -8.57
CA ALA A 40 4.91 2.60 -9.87
C ALA A 40 5.82 1.77 -10.79
N GLU A 41 7.11 2.06 -10.81
CA GLU A 41 8.13 1.34 -11.59
C GLU A 41 8.29 -0.10 -11.10
N LEU A 42 8.31 -0.31 -9.78
CA LEU A 42 8.35 -1.64 -9.18
C LEU A 42 7.15 -2.48 -9.59
N ARG A 43 5.93 -1.95 -9.43
CA ARG A 43 4.70 -2.66 -9.86
C ARG A 43 4.73 -3.02 -11.32
N ALA A 44 5.09 -2.08 -12.19
CA ALA A 44 5.16 -2.32 -13.64
C ALA A 44 6.17 -3.44 -13.98
N ARG A 45 7.34 -3.43 -13.33
CA ARG A 45 8.37 -4.46 -13.50
C ARG A 45 7.88 -5.83 -13.00
N HIS A 46 7.25 -5.90 -11.83
CA HIS A 46 6.75 -7.13 -11.25
C HIS A 46 5.62 -7.73 -12.08
N TRP A 47 4.73 -6.92 -12.64
CA TRP A 47 3.68 -7.40 -13.52
C TRP A 47 4.25 -8.01 -14.82
N ARG A 48 5.27 -7.36 -15.42
CA ARG A 48 5.96 -7.92 -16.60
C ARG A 48 6.62 -9.24 -16.30
N LEU A 49 7.38 -9.32 -15.20
CA LEU A 49 8.02 -10.55 -14.76
C LEU A 49 7.05 -11.72 -14.64
N GLN A 50 5.90 -11.49 -14.02
CA GLN A 50 4.88 -12.52 -13.85
C GLN A 50 4.21 -12.89 -15.18
N GLN A 51 3.96 -11.91 -16.05
CA GLN A 51 3.44 -12.14 -17.38
C GLN A 51 4.42 -12.94 -18.25
N ASP A 52 5.70 -12.58 -18.23
CA ASP A 52 6.76 -13.25 -19.00
C ASP A 52 7.00 -14.67 -18.48
N ALA A 53 6.74 -14.93 -17.19
CA ALA A 53 6.74 -16.26 -16.59
C ALA A 53 5.50 -17.11 -16.96
N GLY A 54 4.55 -16.58 -17.74
CA GLY A 54 3.40 -17.32 -18.25
C GLY A 54 2.19 -17.35 -17.32
N LEU A 55 2.08 -16.45 -16.34
CA LEU A 55 0.86 -16.35 -15.52
C LEU A 55 -0.30 -15.77 -16.34
N ASP A 56 -1.43 -16.44 -16.30
CA ASP A 56 -2.68 -16.00 -16.95
C ASP A 56 -3.34 -14.84 -16.18
N LEU A 57 -3.25 -14.89 -14.84
CA LEU A 57 -3.76 -13.85 -13.94
C LEU A 57 -2.64 -13.32 -13.06
N VAL A 58 -2.45 -12.02 -13.09
CA VAL A 58 -1.43 -11.32 -12.28
C VAL A 58 -2.11 -10.47 -11.23
N PRO A 59 -1.77 -10.60 -9.93
CA PRO A 59 -2.34 -9.79 -8.87
C PRO A 59 -1.97 -8.32 -9.06
N CYS A 60 -2.89 -7.41 -8.73
CA CYS A 60 -2.68 -5.98 -8.93
C CYS A 60 -2.89 -5.13 -7.67
N ASN A 61 -3.35 -5.72 -6.58
CA ASN A 61 -3.53 -5.03 -5.28
C ASN A 61 -2.66 -5.65 -4.18
N ASP A 62 -1.55 -6.24 -4.55
CA ASP A 62 -0.60 -6.92 -3.69
C ASP A 62 0.58 -6.05 -3.24
N PHE A 63 0.68 -4.82 -3.76
CA PHE A 63 1.75 -3.87 -3.44
C PHE A 63 1.36 -3.00 -2.26
N SER A 64 2.23 -2.93 -1.25
CA SER A 64 2.12 -2.02 -0.11
C SER A 64 3.40 -1.20 0.04
N PHE A 65 3.28 0.05 0.52
CA PHE A 65 4.43 0.89 0.88
C PHE A 65 4.97 0.57 2.28
N TYR A 66 4.14 -0.03 3.15
CA TYR A 66 4.54 -0.39 4.50
C TYR A 66 3.91 -1.71 4.93
N ASP A 67 2.59 -1.75 5.13
CA ASP A 67 1.85 -2.90 5.61
C ASP A 67 0.45 -3.01 4.98
N ARG A 68 0.03 -4.23 4.66
CA ARG A 68 -1.25 -4.47 3.97
C ARG A 68 -2.47 -4.25 4.84
N VAL A 69 -2.36 -4.51 6.15
CA VAL A 69 -3.46 -4.24 7.09
C VAL A 69 -3.64 -2.74 7.22
N LEU A 70 -2.56 -1.99 7.30
CA LEU A 70 -2.59 -0.52 7.28
C LEU A 70 -3.18 0.02 5.97
N ASP A 71 -2.85 -0.59 4.82
CA ASP A 71 -3.46 -0.24 3.54
C ASP A 71 -4.99 -0.44 3.57
N ALA A 72 -5.46 -1.53 4.18
CA ALA A 72 -6.88 -1.78 4.35
C ALA A 72 -7.54 -0.75 5.28
N CYS A 73 -6.90 -0.39 6.40
CA CYS A 73 -7.36 0.69 7.28
C CYS A 73 -7.51 2.01 6.51
N ALA A 74 -6.49 2.38 5.74
CA ALA A 74 -6.52 3.58 4.91
C ALA A 74 -7.62 3.52 3.82
N LEU A 75 -7.85 2.32 3.25
CA LEU A 75 -8.87 2.09 2.23
C LEU A 75 -10.29 2.29 2.76
N VAL A 76 -10.57 1.85 3.99
CA VAL A 76 -11.92 1.96 4.59
C VAL A 76 -12.08 3.22 5.44
N GLY A 77 -11.05 4.06 5.53
CA GLY A 77 -11.07 5.27 6.35
C GLY A 77 -10.97 5.01 7.86
N ALA A 78 -10.44 3.85 8.27
CA ALA A 78 -10.19 3.52 9.66
C ALA A 78 -8.94 4.25 10.17
N VAL A 79 -9.05 5.57 10.34
CA VAL A 79 -7.98 6.46 10.82
C VAL A 79 -8.33 6.93 12.23
N PRO A 80 -7.52 6.62 13.26
CA PRO A 80 -7.74 7.12 14.61
C PRO A 80 -7.71 8.66 14.66
N ALA A 81 -8.57 9.24 15.51
CA ALA A 81 -8.78 10.69 15.58
C ALA A 81 -7.49 11.50 15.82
N ARG A 82 -6.49 10.93 16.52
CA ARG A 82 -5.20 11.59 16.79
C ARG A 82 -4.36 11.89 15.53
N TYR A 83 -4.61 11.23 14.43
CA TYR A 83 -3.92 11.51 13.14
C TYR A 83 -4.65 12.58 12.32
N GLY A 84 -5.75 13.12 12.83
CA GLY A 84 -6.60 14.11 12.17
C GLY A 84 -7.59 13.44 11.21
N GLN A 85 -8.62 14.20 10.86
CA GLN A 85 -9.59 13.75 9.86
C GLN A 85 -8.91 13.74 8.49
N PRO A 86 -9.17 12.72 7.64
CA PRO A 86 -8.78 12.79 6.24
C PRO A 86 -9.25 14.12 5.64
N ALA A 87 -8.38 14.77 4.89
CA ALA A 87 -8.80 15.98 4.17
C ALA A 87 -10.05 15.66 3.35
N LYS A 88 -10.86 16.69 3.00
CA LYS A 88 -12.14 16.58 2.26
C LYS A 88 -12.14 15.69 0.99
N SER A 89 -11.00 15.10 0.66
CA SER A 89 -10.78 14.19 -0.47
C SER A 89 -11.06 12.72 -0.18
N ASP A 90 -11.59 12.34 0.97
CA ASP A 90 -11.82 10.94 1.40
C ASP A 90 -10.60 10.00 1.28
N GLN A 91 -9.38 10.54 1.15
CA GLN A 91 -8.17 9.75 0.99
C GLN A 91 -7.16 10.08 2.08
N VAL A 92 -6.63 9.03 2.70
CA VAL A 92 -5.50 9.14 3.60
C VAL A 92 -4.27 9.53 2.79
N ASP A 93 -3.61 10.66 3.13
CA ASP A 93 -2.36 11.05 2.50
C ASP A 93 -1.18 10.20 3.01
N LEU A 94 -0.04 10.21 2.29
CA LEU A 94 1.14 9.41 2.64
C LEU A 94 1.77 9.80 3.97
N ASP A 95 1.73 11.08 4.32
CA ASP A 95 2.30 11.54 5.59
C ASP A 95 1.48 11.01 6.76
N THR A 96 0.15 11.03 6.65
CA THR A 96 -0.76 10.42 7.63
C THR A 96 -0.58 8.89 7.66
N TYR A 97 -0.49 8.23 6.51
CA TYR A 97 -0.25 6.81 6.40
C TYR A 97 1.04 6.38 7.13
N PHE A 98 2.14 7.09 6.90
CA PHE A 98 3.41 6.80 7.59
C PHE A 98 3.41 7.26 9.05
N ALA A 99 2.66 8.31 9.41
CA ALA A 99 2.48 8.68 10.81
C ALA A 99 1.75 7.59 11.60
N MET A 100 0.75 6.93 11.02
CA MET A 100 0.09 5.76 11.60
C MET A 100 1.07 4.60 11.80
N ALA A 101 1.95 4.36 10.83
CA ALA A 101 2.91 3.25 10.86
C ALA A 101 4.08 3.46 11.83
N ARG A 102 4.59 4.68 11.97
CA ARG A 102 5.87 4.98 12.62
C ARG A 102 5.82 6.10 13.65
N GLY A 103 4.68 6.75 13.79
CA GLY A 103 4.59 8.03 14.49
C GLY A 103 5.15 9.20 13.67
N SER A 104 4.99 10.39 14.19
CA SER A 104 5.58 11.61 13.64
C SER A 104 6.00 12.51 14.79
N GLN A 105 7.24 12.99 14.74
CA GLN A 105 7.78 13.98 15.67
C GLN A 105 8.25 15.20 14.89
N GLY A 106 7.87 16.39 15.33
CA GLY A 106 8.15 17.63 14.61
C GLY A 106 7.21 17.87 13.41
N LYS A 107 7.43 18.93 12.65
CA LYS A 107 6.59 19.35 11.51
C LYS A 107 5.13 19.64 11.85
N GLY A 108 4.84 20.06 13.09
CA GLY A 108 3.49 20.41 13.53
C GLY A 108 2.58 19.23 13.90
N ARG A 109 3.10 18.00 13.86
CA ARG A 109 2.43 16.79 14.37
C ARG A 109 3.34 16.06 15.33
N ASP A 110 2.87 15.80 16.55
CA ASP A 110 3.53 14.93 17.52
C ASP A 110 2.54 13.82 17.87
N VAL A 111 2.67 12.70 17.17
CA VAL A 111 1.78 11.54 17.31
C VAL A 111 2.59 10.26 17.41
N VAL A 112 2.18 9.38 18.31
CA VAL A 112 2.75 8.04 18.44
C VAL A 112 2.25 7.14 17.32
N ALA A 113 3.05 6.14 16.94
CA ALA A 113 2.63 5.11 15.98
C ALA A 113 1.48 4.27 16.54
N MET A 114 0.74 3.63 15.64
CA MET A 114 -0.16 2.53 16.00
C MET A 114 0.67 1.32 16.43
N GLU A 115 0.06 0.42 17.19
CA GLU A 115 0.71 -0.80 17.65
C GLU A 115 1.10 -1.70 16.48
N MET A 116 2.25 -2.38 16.62
CA MET A 116 2.72 -3.37 15.67
C MET A 116 2.89 -4.71 16.37
N THR A 117 2.37 -5.78 15.79
CA THR A 117 2.51 -7.13 16.32
C THR A 117 2.77 -8.15 15.22
N LYS A 118 3.20 -9.34 15.62
CA LYS A 118 3.42 -10.45 14.69
C LYS A 118 2.09 -11.00 14.16
N TRP A 119 2.09 -11.38 12.91
CA TRP A 119 1.03 -12.17 12.31
C TRP A 119 1.23 -13.64 12.68
N PHE A 120 0.48 -14.10 13.68
CA PHE A 120 0.63 -15.44 14.28
C PHE A 120 2.09 -15.75 14.66
N ASP A 121 2.59 -16.91 14.34
CA ASP A 121 3.98 -17.37 14.57
C ASP A 121 4.96 -17.02 13.44
N THR A 122 4.61 -16.07 12.58
CA THR A 122 5.48 -15.67 11.47
C THR A 122 6.42 -14.53 11.87
N ASN A 123 7.40 -14.25 11.02
CA ASN A 123 8.24 -13.06 11.14
C ASN A 123 7.59 -11.81 10.50
N TYR A 124 6.41 -11.95 9.91
CA TYR A 124 5.65 -10.83 9.40
C TYR A 124 4.98 -10.07 10.54
N HIS A 125 5.19 -8.76 10.58
CA HIS A 125 4.56 -7.84 11.53
C HIS A 125 3.55 -6.98 10.77
N TYR A 126 2.43 -6.70 11.39
CA TYR A 126 1.40 -5.83 10.85
C TYR A 126 1.01 -4.74 11.84
N ILE A 127 0.45 -3.65 11.33
CA ILE A 127 -0.09 -2.57 12.15
C ILE A 127 -1.47 -2.98 12.64
N VAL A 128 -1.66 -2.96 13.95
CA VAL A 128 -2.93 -3.35 14.59
C VAL A 128 -3.98 -2.25 14.36
N PRO A 129 -5.13 -2.55 13.73
CA PRO A 129 -6.20 -1.57 13.55
C PRO A 129 -6.74 -1.09 14.90
N GLU A 130 -6.87 0.21 15.06
CA GLU A 130 -7.55 0.83 16.20
C GLU A 130 -8.92 1.30 15.73
N LEU A 131 -9.97 0.71 16.33
CA LEU A 131 -11.35 0.98 15.97
C LEU A 131 -12.07 1.62 17.17
N GLU A 132 -12.83 2.68 16.91
CA GLU A 132 -13.57 3.42 17.93
C GLU A 132 -15.08 3.09 17.86
N PRO A 133 -15.79 3.09 19.02
CA PRO A 133 -17.25 2.93 19.01
C PRO A 133 -17.91 4.03 18.15
N GLY A 134 -18.83 3.63 17.28
CA GLY A 134 -19.54 4.55 16.40
C GLY A 134 -18.74 5.01 15.16
N GLN A 135 -17.56 4.46 14.95
CA GLN A 135 -16.77 4.75 13.75
C GLN A 135 -17.54 4.33 12.48
N THR A 136 -17.62 5.23 11.52
CA THR A 136 -18.20 4.94 10.20
C THR A 136 -17.09 4.61 9.23
N PHE A 137 -17.30 3.57 8.43
CA PHE A 137 -16.38 3.16 7.37
C PHE A 137 -16.92 3.68 6.04
N GLY A 138 -16.05 4.32 5.27
CA GLY A 138 -16.34 4.79 3.91
C GLY A 138 -15.62 3.93 2.89
N SER A 139 -16.19 3.80 1.69
CA SER A 139 -15.43 3.35 0.54
C SER A 139 -14.95 4.59 -0.21
N PRO A 140 -13.72 5.05 -0.02
CA PRO A 140 -13.23 6.22 -0.72
C PRO A 140 -13.22 5.96 -2.23
N PRO A 141 -13.46 6.98 -3.05
CA PRO A 141 -13.31 6.85 -4.48
C PRO A 141 -11.87 6.43 -4.76
N ARG A 142 -11.71 5.23 -5.27
CA ARG A 142 -10.50 4.51 -5.71
C ARG A 142 -9.20 5.21 -5.32
N SER A 143 -8.60 4.79 -4.22
CA SER A 143 -7.34 5.36 -3.74
C SER A 143 -6.30 5.42 -4.86
N ARG A 144 -5.50 6.48 -4.90
CA ARG A 144 -4.37 6.62 -5.86
C ARG A 144 -3.34 5.48 -5.72
N TRP A 145 -3.42 4.73 -4.63
CA TRP A 145 -2.55 3.61 -4.28
C TRP A 145 -2.97 2.30 -4.93
N THR A 146 -4.26 2.11 -5.22
CA THR A 146 -4.75 0.88 -5.83
C THR A 146 -4.33 0.82 -7.29
N SER A 147 -3.48 -0.12 -7.60
CA SER A 147 -2.87 -0.31 -8.90
C SER A 147 -3.84 -0.76 -10.01
N CYS A 148 -5.05 -1.23 -9.66
CA CYS A 148 -6.03 -1.72 -10.62
C CYS A 148 -6.47 -0.71 -11.68
N ALA A 149 -6.59 0.57 -11.33
CA ALA A 149 -6.98 1.61 -12.29
C ALA A 149 -5.89 1.89 -13.34
N ARG A 150 -4.61 1.71 -12.99
CA ARG A 150 -3.48 1.91 -13.92
C ARG A 150 -3.28 0.73 -14.85
N ARG A 151 -3.69 -0.48 -14.46
CA ARG A 151 -3.55 -1.68 -15.26
C ARG A 151 -4.44 -1.68 -16.51
N ARG A 152 -5.57 -0.99 -16.52
CA ARG A 152 -6.41 -0.87 -17.74
C ARG A 152 -5.67 -0.25 -18.92
N ARG A 153 -4.60 0.52 -18.67
CA ARG A 153 -3.70 1.05 -19.72
C ARG A 153 -2.61 0.06 -20.15
N TRP A 154 -2.43 -1.03 -19.37
CA TRP A 154 -1.35 -2.00 -19.56
C TRP A 154 -1.82 -3.37 -20.04
N ALA A 155 -3.09 -3.67 -19.89
CA ALA A 155 -3.64 -4.97 -20.24
C ALA A 155 -3.75 -5.10 -21.77
N SER A 156 -2.91 -5.96 -22.32
CA SER A 156 -3.25 -6.70 -23.53
C SER A 156 -4.57 -7.45 -23.32
N PRO A 157 -5.40 -7.69 -24.36
CA PRO A 157 -6.70 -8.35 -24.25
C PRO A 157 -6.69 -9.73 -23.59
N ARG A 158 -5.51 -10.33 -23.39
CA ARG A 158 -5.34 -11.69 -22.81
C ARG A 158 -5.23 -11.74 -21.28
N ASN A 159 -4.97 -10.61 -20.59
CA ASN A 159 -4.68 -10.63 -19.15
C ASN A 159 -5.77 -9.97 -18.34
N ARG A 160 -6.59 -10.77 -17.65
CA ARG A 160 -7.60 -10.29 -16.70
C ARG A 160 -6.96 -10.05 -15.32
N CYS A 161 -7.43 -9.02 -14.63
CA CYS A 161 -7.06 -8.75 -13.24
C CYS A 161 -7.84 -9.71 -12.32
N SER A 162 -7.14 -10.46 -11.47
CA SER A 162 -7.76 -11.07 -10.31
C SER A 162 -7.64 -10.09 -9.15
N SER A 163 -8.76 -9.58 -8.66
CA SER A 163 -8.83 -9.04 -7.31
C SER A 163 -8.77 -10.24 -6.36
N ALA A 164 -7.69 -10.37 -5.61
CA ALA A 164 -7.69 -11.28 -4.48
C ALA A 164 -8.74 -10.82 -3.46
N PRO A 165 -9.41 -11.76 -2.75
CA PRO A 165 -10.38 -11.45 -1.72
C PRO A 165 -9.77 -10.66 -0.56
#